data_3e6fc9a80604e907564d312a1b051a43
#
_entry.id   3e6fc9a80604e907564d312a1b051a43
#
_cell.length_a   1.000
_cell.length_b   1.000
_cell.length_c   1.000
_cell.angle_alpha   90.00
_cell.angle_beta   90.00
_cell.angle_gamma   90.00
#
_symmetry.space_group_name_H-M   'P 1'
#
loop_
_entity.id
_entity.type
_entity.pdbx_description
1 polymer ?
#
loop_
_entity_poly.entity_id
_entity_poly.type
_entity_poly.pdbx_seq_one_letter_code
_entity_poly.pdbx_strand_id
1 'polypeptide(L)'
;MRLVALAAGLKSYKNNNKQKHKDMGKYSVDERGYYGIYGGAYVPEILHGCVEELRRNYLDIIESEDFQKEYMNLLRDYAGRPSPLYFAKRLSEKYGCTIYLKREDLNHTGAHKINNALGQVLLAERMGKTRIVAETGAGQHGVATATVCALRNIPCTVYMGETDVKRQHLNVEKMKMLGATVVPVTSGNKTLKDATNEAIRDWCCHPEDTHYVIGSTVGPHPYPDMVARLQSVISAEIKYQLAQHTGKSNPDYLISRVGGGSNAAGTIYNYLDDEDVKIILAEAGGKGIDTHYSAATIALGRPGVLHGSYSLVIQNEDGQVTEPYSVSAGLDYPGVGPMHANLAKVRRAQVIAINDDEALKAAQLLTRIEGIIPALESSHALAALEKIDFKKDDLVVLTVSGRGDKDMDTYMKYFK
;
A
#
# COMPACT_ATOMS: atom_id res chain seq x y z
N MET A 1 4.83 17.62 -24.89
CA MET A 1 3.62 17.43 -24.07
C MET A 1 3.88 16.68 -22.76
N ARG A 2 4.59 15.53 -22.72
CA ARG A 2 4.91 14.81 -21.44
C ARG A 2 5.68 15.66 -20.42
N LEU A 3 6.62 16.50 -20.84
CA LEU A 3 7.41 17.39 -19.95
C LEU A 3 6.59 18.53 -19.32
N VAL A 4 5.62 19.10 -20.06
CA VAL A 4 4.73 20.16 -19.55
C VAL A 4 3.75 19.57 -18.53
N ALA A 5 3.30 18.36 -18.74
CA ALA A 5 2.40 17.63 -17.88
C ALA A 5 3.05 17.26 -16.52
N LEU A 6 4.32 16.82 -16.55
CA LEU A 6 5.09 16.56 -15.33
C LEU A 6 5.36 17.86 -14.55
N ALA A 7 5.68 18.95 -15.24
CA ALA A 7 5.91 20.26 -14.62
C ALA A 7 4.63 20.85 -13.98
N ALA A 8 3.47 20.63 -14.61
CA ALA A 8 2.18 21.02 -14.04
C ALA A 8 1.80 20.15 -12.83
N GLY A 9 2.04 18.84 -12.89
CA GLY A 9 1.89 17.94 -11.75
C GLY A 9 2.83 18.28 -10.60
N LEU A 10 4.09 18.62 -10.90
CA LEU A 10 5.09 19.08 -9.93
C LEU A 10 4.73 20.46 -9.31
N LYS A 11 4.19 21.40 -10.09
CA LYS A 11 3.70 22.69 -9.55
C LYS A 11 2.47 22.49 -8.66
N SER A 12 1.56 21.64 -9.04
CA SER A 12 0.39 21.27 -8.22
C SER A 12 0.80 20.54 -6.94
N TYR A 13 1.77 19.63 -7.02
CA TYR A 13 2.35 18.94 -5.88
C TYR A 13 3.09 19.91 -4.93
N LYS A 14 3.93 20.81 -5.47
CA LYS A 14 4.65 21.85 -4.70
C LYS A 14 3.69 22.84 -4.03
N ASN A 15 2.66 23.31 -4.72
CA ASN A 15 1.70 24.26 -4.16
C ASN A 15 0.80 23.63 -3.08
N ASN A 16 0.36 22.38 -3.27
CA ASN A 16 -0.43 21.67 -2.27
C ASN A 16 0.38 21.35 -1.01
N ASN A 17 1.65 21.00 -1.10
CA ASN A 17 2.45 20.66 0.09
C ASN A 17 2.86 21.92 0.89
N LYS A 18 3.27 23.02 0.26
CA LYS A 18 3.62 24.25 0.99
C LYS A 18 2.44 24.90 1.71
N GLN A 19 1.23 24.74 1.19
CA GLN A 19 0.02 25.30 1.78
C GLN A 19 -0.57 24.39 2.87
N LYS A 20 -0.34 23.07 2.79
CA LYS A 20 -0.86 22.08 3.75
C LYS A 20 -0.12 22.01 5.09
N HIS A 21 1.11 22.50 5.21
CA HIS A 21 1.76 22.64 6.52
C HIS A 21 1.14 23.73 7.41
N LYS A 22 0.30 24.61 6.84
CA LYS A 22 -0.43 25.64 7.60
C LYS A 22 -1.86 25.26 7.99
N ASP A 23 -2.47 24.31 7.25
CA ASP A 23 -3.80 23.77 7.53
C ASP A 23 -3.70 22.25 7.56
N MET A 24 -3.57 21.67 8.75
CA MET A 24 -3.70 20.21 8.91
C MET A 24 -5.11 19.81 8.48
N GLY A 25 -5.24 19.05 7.38
CA GLY A 25 -6.52 18.57 6.88
C GLY A 25 -7.25 17.75 7.95
N LYS A 26 -8.57 17.74 7.89
CA LYS A 26 -9.47 17.07 8.86
C LYS A 26 -9.09 15.60 9.16
N TYR A 27 -8.48 14.94 8.19
CA TYR A 27 -8.12 13.51 8.28
C TYR A 27 -6.61 13.27 8.34
N SER A 28 -5.82 14.32 8.56
CA SER A 28 -4.36 14.25 8.66
C SER A 28 -3.92 13.67 10.01
N VAL A 29 -2.66 13.21 10.07
CA VAL A 29 -2.01 12.81 11.31
C VAL A 29 -1.73 14.04 12.19
N ASP A 30 -1.89 13.91 13.51
CA ASP A 30 -1.51 14.95 14.46
C ASP A 30 0.00 14.93 14.76
N GLU A 31 0.51 15.91 15.50
CA GLU A 31 1.93 16.05 15.87
C GLU A 31 2.46 14.87 16.72
N ARG A 32 1.58 14.13 17.38
CA ARG A 32 1.91 12.94 18.16
C ARG A 32 1.84 11.65 17.35
N GLY A 33 1.49 11.73 16.06
CA GLY A 33 1.39 10.60 15.17
C GLY A 33 0.06 9.86 15.21
N TYR A 34 -1.04 10.53 15.59
CA TYR A 34 -2.36 9.91 15.65
C TYR A 34 -3.29 10.41 14.54
N TYR A 35 -4.07 9.51 14.00
CA TYR A 35 -5.26 9.75 13.20
C TYR A 35 -6.47 9.51 14.11
N GLY A 36 -7.04 10.57 14.67
CA GLY A 36 -8.04 10.46 15.72
C GLY A 36 -7.49 9.73 16.96
N ILE A 37 -7.99 8.51 17.23
CA ILE A 37 -7.50 7.70 18.35
C ILE A 37 -6.43 6.67 17.94
N TYR A 38 -6.20 6.46 16.64
CA TYR A 38 -5.29 5.43 16.12
C TYR A 38 -3.95 6.03 15.72
N GLY A 39 -2.85 5.32 15.96
CA GLY A 39 -1.50 5.76 15.62
C GLY A 39 -0.51 5.60 16.76
N GLY A 40 0.38 6.58 16.92
CA GLY A 40 1.43 6.61 17.92
C GLY A 40 2.65 5.75 17.58
N ALA A 41 3.58 5.66 18.53
CA ALA A 41 4.82 4.89 18.39
C ALA A 41 5.04 4.02 19.64
N TYR A 42 4.60 2.80 19.59
CA TYR A 42 4.69 1.81 20.69
C TYR A 42 5.84 0.85 20.40
N VAL A 43 7.06 1.31 20.66
CA VAL A 43 8.29 0.58 20.35
C VAL A 43 9.07 0.27 21.61
N PRO A 44 9.92 -0.78 21.61
CA PRO A 44 10.90 -1.01 22.66
C PRO A 44 11.83 0.20 22.83
N GLU A 45 12.35 0.42 24.03
CA GLU A 45 13.20 1.56 24.38
C GLU A 45 14.42 1.68 23.45
N ILE A 46 14.99 0.56 23.04
CA ILE A 46 16.14 0.52 22.15
C ILE A 46 15.85 1.15 20.77
N LEU A 47 14.61 1.09 20.29
CA LEU A 47 14.19 1.70 19.03
C LEU A 47 13.71 3.14 19.17
N HIS A 48 13.51 3.63 20.40
CA HIS A 48 12.98 4.97 20.63
C HIS A 48 13.86 6.04 19.96
N GLY A 49 15.18 5.93 20.10
CA GLY A 49 16.13 6.89 19.54
C GLY A 49 16.05 6.99 18.02
N CYS A 50 16.06 5.87 17.32
CA CYS A 50 16.03 5.86 15.85
C CYS A 50 14.64 6.20 15.29
N VAL A 51 13.55 5.83 15.96
CA VAL A 51 12.19 6.24 15.57
C VAL A 51 12.00 7.75 15.76
N GLU A 52 12.53 8.31 16.86
CA GLU A 52 12.48 9.74 17.10
C GLU A 52 13.38 10.53 16.14
N GLU A 53 14.55 10.02 15.79
CA GLU A 53 15.40 10.57 14.74
C GLU A 53 14.65 10.63 13.41
N LEU A 54 14.00 9.53 13.01
CA LEU A 54 13.18 9.47 11.81
C LEU A 54 12.03 10.49 11.87
N ARG A 55 11.29 10.55 13.00
CA ARG A 55 10.16 11.46 13.19
C ARG A 55 10.57 12.94 13.02
N ARG A 56 11.73 13.31 13.53
CA ARG A 56 12.23 14.70 13.44
C ARG A 56 12.68 15.10 12.04
N ASN A 57 13.20 14.15 11.27
CA ASN A 57 13.88 14.48 10.03
C ASN A 57 13.09 14.13 8.75
N TYR A 58 12.13 13.18 8.81
CA TYR A 58 11.52 12.64 7.58
C TYR A 58 10.80 13.70 6.74
N LEU A 59 10.07 14.64 7.36
CA LEU A 59 9.35 15.70 6.63
C LEU A 59 10.32 16.67 5.97
N ASP A 60 11.30 17.15 6.71
CA ASP A 60 12.29 18.12 6.17
C ASP A 60 13.08 17.50 5.01
N ILE A 61 13.40 16.20 5.10
CA ILE A 61 14.09 15.49 4.03
C ILE A 61 13.18 15.27 2.83
N ILE A 62 12.02 14.65 3.00
CA ILE A 62 11.15 14.28 1.86
C ILE A 62 10.53 15.49 1.17
N GLU A 63 10.41 16.64 1.85
CA GLU A 63 9.91 17.89 1.27
C GLU A 63 11.02 18.79 0.73
N SER A 64 12.29 18.46 0.98
CA SER A 64 13.42 19.20 0.42
C SER A 64 13.40 19.18 -1.11
N GLU A 65 13.85 20.27 -1.72
CA GLU A 65 13.85 20.40 -3.18
C GLU A 65 14.74 19.35 -3.86
N ASP A 66 15.86 19.05 -3.24
CA ASP A 66 16.83 18.08 -3.74
C ASP A 66 16.28 16.65 -3.69
N PHE A 67 15.68 16.25 -2.56
CA PHE A 67 15.01 14.96 -2.46
C PHE A 67 13.89 14.85 -3.49
N GLN A 68 13.02 15.83 -3.57
CA GLN A 68 11.88 15.80 -4.51
C GLN A 68 12.35 15.70 -5.96
N LYS A 69 13.42 16.42 -6.33
CA LYS A 69 13.99 16.35 -7.67
C LYS A 69 14.51 14.96 -7.99
N GLU A 70 15.30 14.35 -7.10
CA GLU A 70 15.84 13.00 -7.30
C GLU A 70 14.73 11.94 -7.30
N TYR A 71 13.84 12.00 -6.32
CA TYR A 71 12.72 11.07 -6.20
C TYR A 71 11.81 11.09 -7.44
N MET A 72 11.41 12.27 -7.90
CA MET A 72 10.57 12.41 -9.09
C MET A 72 11.28 11.98 -10.37
N ASN A 73 12.59 12.19 -10.49
CA ASN A 73 13.36 11.67 -11.62
C ASN A 73 13.38 10.14 -11.62
N LEU A 74 13.61 9.50 -10.47
CA LEU A 74 13.57 8.05 -10.36
C LEU A 74 12.17 7.48 -10.58
N LEU A 75 11.14 8.14 -10.09
CA LEU A 75 9.75 7.74 -10.39
C LEU A 75 9.46 7.80 -11.89
N ARG A 76 9.94 8.82 -12.60
CA ARG A 76 9.73 8.98 -14.04
C ARG A 76 10.58 8.00 -14.86
N ASP A 77 11.88 8.02 -14.64
CA ASP A 77 12.85 7.39 -15.56
C ASP A 77 13.13 5.93 -15.20
N TYR A 78 12.95 5.55 -13.93
CA TYR A 78 13.20 4.21 -13.45
C TYR A 78 11.91 3.42 -13.13
N ALA A 79 10.96 4.03 -12.41
CA ALA A 79 9.69 3.36 -12.11
C ALA A 79 8.67 3.41 -13.26
N GLY A 80 8.84 4.31 -14.23
CA GLY A 80 7.97 4.40 -15.42
C GLY A 80 6.71 5.24 -15.22
N ARG A 81 6.73 6.18 -14.25
CA ARG A 81 5.58 7.05 -13.98
C ARG A 81 5.49 8.25 -14.95
N PRO A 82 4.29 8.86 -15.14
CA PRO A 82 3.02 8.51 -14.52
C PRO A 82 2.49 7.15 -15.01
N SER A 83 1.94 6.35 -14.07
CA SER A 83 1.22 5.14 -14.47
C SER A 83 -0.06 5.52 -15.22
N PRO A 84 -0.50 4.74 -16.23
CA PRO A 84 -1.67 5.10 -17.02
C PRO A 84 -2.96 5.15 -16.18
N LEU A 85 -3.84 6.10 -16.49
CA LEU A 85 -5.24 6.09 -16.11
C LEU A 85 -6.03 5.59 -17.34
N TYR A 86 -6.37 4.30 -17.35
CA TYR A 86 -6.94 3.60 -18.48
C TYR A 86 -8.46 3.60 -18.43
N PHE A 87 -9.11 4.08 -19.48
CA PHE A 87 -10.57 3.97 -19.62
C PHE A 87 -10.95 2.51 -19.92
N ALA A 88 -11.59 1.85 -18.97
CA ALA A 88 -12.00 0.46 -19.07
C ALA A 88 -13.38 0.36 -19.72
N LYS A 89 -13.41 0.40 -21.05
CA LYS A 89 -14.65 0.52 -21.85
C LYS A 89 -15.63 -0.61 -21.56
N ARG A 90 -15.18 -1.86 -21.61
CA ARG A 90 -16.06 -3.02 -21.45
C ARG A 90 -16.52 -3.21 -20.00
N LEU A 91 -15.69 -2.82 -19.03
CA LEU A 91 -16.09 -2.73 -17.63
C LEU A 91 -17.17 -1.64 -17.46
N SER A 92 -16.99 -0.48 -18.06
CA SER A 92 -17.96 0.62 -18.02
C SER A 92 -19.30 0.22 -18.62
N GLU A 93 -19.30 -0.46 -19.75
CA GLU A 93 -20.51 -1.02 -20.38
C GLU A 93 -21.21 -2.04 -19.47
N LYS A 94 -20.45 -2.91 -18.78
CA LYS A 94 -21.01 -3.91 -17.87
C LYS A 94 -21.71 -3.29 -16.66
N TYR A 95 -21.09 -2.28 -16.04
CA TYR A 95 -21.62 -1.66 -14.81
C TYR A 95 -22.48 -0.42 -15.06
N GLY A 96 -22.63 0.02 -16.32
CA GLY A 96 -23.48 1.14 -16.71
C GLY A 96 -23.01 2.51 -16.19
N CYS A 97 -21.71 2.67 -15.92
CA CYS A 97 -21.08 3.91 -15.48
C CYS A 97 -19.71 4.10 -16.14
N THR A 98 -19.01 5.19 -15.88
CA THR A 98 -17.68 5.45 -16.44
C THR A 98 -16.57 4.97 -15.51
N ILE A 99 -15.82 3.95 -15.89
CA ILE A 99 -14.76 3.35 -15.07
C ILE A 99 -13.37 3.59 -15.66
N TYR A 100 -12.49 4.16 -14.87
CA TYR A 100 -11.06 4.26 -15.14
C TYR A 100 -10.26 3.36 -14.21
N LEU A 101 -9.26 2.70 -14.73
CA LEU A 101 -8.29 1.89 -13.97
C LEU A 101 -6.98 2.64 -13.83
N LYS A 102 -6.55 2.93 -12.59
CA LYS A 102 -5.20 3.43 -12.31
C LYS A 102 -4.23 2.25 -12.30
N ARG A 103 -3.37 2.18 -13.32
CA ARG A 103 -2.57 1.01 -13.68
C ARG A 103 -1.22 0.98 -12.96
N GLU A 104 -1.24 0.79 -11.63
CA GLU A 104 -0.02 0.64 -10.82
C GLU A 104 0.70 -0.71 -11.08
N ASP A 105 0.03 -1.66 -11.70
CA ASP A 105 0.58 -2.92 -12.18
C ASP A 105 1.60 -2.77 -13.32
N LEU A 106 1.64 -1.62 -13.99
CA LEU A 106 2.58 -1.31 -15.07
C LEU A 106 3.86 -0.61 -14.60
N ASN A 107 3.98 -0.29 -13.31
CA ASN A 107 5.22 0.24 -12.78
C ASN A 107 6.33 -0.82 -12.80
N HIS A 108 7.58 -0.37 -12.77
CA HIS A 108 8.73 -1.25 -12.54
C HIS A 108 8.50 -2.10 -11.29
N THR A 109 8.87 -3.37 -11.31
CA THR A 109 8.54 -4.43 -10.35
C THR A 109 7.08 -4.94 -10.36
N GLY A 110 6.18 -4.31 -11.16
CA GLY A 110 4.83 -4.80 -11.41
C GLY A 110 3.81 -4.47 -10.32
N ALA A 111 4.07 -3.47 -9.46
CA ALA A 111 3.15 -3.02 -8.43
C ALA A 111 3.49 -1.61 -7.92
N HIS A 112 2.57 -1.01 -7.14
CA HIS A 112 2.74 0.30 -6.47
C HIS A 112 3.87 0.35 -5.44
N LYS A 113 4.40 -0.78 -4.99
CA LYS A 113 5.40 -0.87 -3.91
C LYS A 113 6.70 -0.13 -4.22
N ILE A 114 7.08 -0.02 -5.48
CA ILE A 114 8.30 0.66 -5.92
C ILE A 114 8.32 2.15 -5.53
N ASN A 115 7.15 2.81 -5.49
CA ASN A 115 7.04 4.22 -5.11
C ASN A 115 7.56 4.43 -3.70
N ASN A 116 7.06 3.65 -2.75
CA ASN A 116 7.45 3.70 -1.35
C ASN A 116 8.91 3.27 -1.14
N ALA A 117 9.34 2.17 -1.78
CA ALA A 117 10.70 1.67 -1.63
C ALA A 117 11.74 2.70 -2.09
N LEU A 118 11.53 3.37 -3.24
CA LEU A 118 12.37 4.46 -3.71
C LEU A 118 12.47 5.58 -2.68
N GLY A 119 11.34 6.05 -2.17
CA GLY A 119 11.32 7.15 -1.22
C GLY A 119 12.00 6.80 0.11
N GLN A 120 11.73 5.63 0.67
CA GLN A 120 12.32 5.24 1.96
C GLN A 120 13.82 4.97 1.86
N VAL A 121 14.31 4.33 0.79
CA VAL A 121 15.75 4.09 0.63
C VAL A 121 16.49 5.41 0.41
N LEU A 122 15.97 6.34 -0.41
CA LEU A 122 16.53 7.69 -0.55
C LEU A 122 16.56 8.46 0.77
N LEU A 123 15.51 8.33 1.58
CA LEU A 123 15.46 8.93 2.91
C LEU A 123 16.54 8.33 3.82
N ALA A 124 16.66 7.01 3.83
CA ALA A 124 17.67 6.30 4.62
C ALA A 124 19.09 6.75 4.29
N GLU A 125 19.43 6.89 3.01
CA GLU A 125 20.74 7.42 2.56
C GLU A 125 21.00 8.82 3.11
N ARG A 126 20.00 9.71 3.05
CA ARG A 126 20.15 11.09 3.57
C ARG A 126 20.25 11.15 5.09
N MET A 127 19.75 10.12 5.78
CA MET A 127 19.92 9.95 7.22
C MET A 127 21.22 9.22 7.57
N GLY A 128 22.08 8.89 6.59
CA GLY A 128 23.36 8.21 6.80
C GLY A 128 23.24 6.72 7.14
N LYS A 129 22.06 6.09 6.89
CA LYS A 129 21.89 4.66 7.11
C LYS A 129 22.58 3.87 6.01
N THR A 130 23.28 2.82 6.40
CA THR A 130 24.14 2.02 5.50
C THR A 130 23.62 0.62 5.23
N ARG A 131 22.53 0.24 5.90
CA ARG A 131 21.90 -1.07 5.81
C ARG A 131 20.37 -0.94 5.76
N ILE A 132 19.73 -1.76 4.94
CA ILE A 132 18.28 -1.85 4.83
C ILE A 132 17.79 -3.22 5.29
N VAL A 133 16.73 -3.20 6.09
CA VAL A 133 15.95 -4.39 6.44
C VAL A 133 14.50 -4.19 6.01
N ALA A 134 13.85 -5.27 5.56
CA ALA A 134 12.45 -5.24 5.17
C ALA A 134 11.76 -6.58 5.50
N GLU A 135 10.43 -6.53 5.62
CA GLU A 135 9.57 -7.71 5.66
C GLU A 135 8.86 -7.89 4.31
N THR A 136 8.38 -9.11 4.04
CA THR A 136 7.48 -9.34 2.90
C THR A 136 6.63 -10.59 3.09
N GLY A 137 5.36 -10.55 2.61
CA GLY A 137 4.48 -11.71 2.50
C GLY A 137 4.47 -12.21 1.06
N ALA A 138 3.68 -11.61 0.18
CA ALA A 138 3.61 -11.97 -1.25
C ALA A 138 4.91 -11.71 -2.05
N GLY A 139 5.96 -11.20 -1.42
CA GLY A 139 7.24 -10.93 -2.06
C GLY A 139 7.33 -9.59 -2.80
N GLN A 140 6.23 -8.93 -3.10
CA GLN A 140 6.24 -7.69 -3.92
C GLN A 140 6.97 -6.53 -3.24
N HIS A 141 6.81 -6.39 -1.92
CA HIS A 141 7.54 -5.38 -1.16
C HIS A 141 9.04 -5.70 -1.10
N GLY A 142 9.37 -6.95 -0.80
CA GLY A 142 10.77 -7.42 -0.78
C GLY A 142 11.47 -7.22 -2.13
N VAL A 143 10.81 -7.57 -3.25
CA VAL A 143 11.36 -7.33 -4.60
C VAL A 143 11.56 -5.84 -4.84
N ALA A 144 10.58 -4.98 -4.50
CA ALA A 144 10.72 -3.54 -4.69
C ALA A 144 11.87 -2.95 -3.86
N THR A 145 12.01 -3.37 -2.59
CA THR A 145 13.09 -2.93 -1.71
C THR A 145 14.45 -3.42 -2.20
N ALA A 146 14.57 -4.72 -2.53
CA ALA A 146 15.81 -5.28 -3.10
C ALA A 146 16.21 -4.59 -4.40
N THR A 147 15.24 -4.24 -5.27
CA THR A 147 15.48 -3.52 -6.52
C THR A 147 16.10 -2.14 -6.27
N VAL A 148 15.56 -1.39 -5.32
CA VAL A 148 16.10 -0.06 -5.00
C VAL A 148 17.45 -0.17 -4.28
N CYS A 149 17.62 -1.14 -3.38
CA CYS A 149 18.89 -1.36 -2.72
C CYS A 149 20.01 -1.77 -3.71
N ALA A 150 19.69 -2.59 -4.71
CA ALA A 150 20.62 -2.90 -5.81
C ALA A 150 20.96 -1.63 -6.62
N LEU A 151 19.98 -0.81 -6.96
CA LEU A 151 20.19 0.46 -7.66
C LEU A 151 21.11 1.41 -6.88
N ARG A 152 21.00 1.42 -5.54
CA ARG A 152 21.75 2.33 -4.66
C ARG A 152 22.99 1.70 -4.03
N ASN A 153 23.30 0.44 -4.35
CA ASN A 153 24.42 -0.32 -3.79
C ASN A 153 24.41 -0.35 -2.25
N ILE A 154 23.23 -0.60 -1.65
CA ILE A 154 23.05 -0.70 -0.20
C ILE A 154 22.74 -2.15 0.18
N PRO A 155 23.40 -2.74 1.18
CA PRO A 155 23.06 -4.06 1.69
C PRO A 155 21.61 -4.17 2.13
N CYS A 156 20.91 -5.23 1.71
CA CYS A 156 19.50 -5.45 1.98
C CYS A 156 19.25 -6.85 2.53
N THR A 157 18.57 -6.93 3.68
CA THR A 157 18.07 -8.18 4.24
C THR A 157 16.53 -8.16 4.22
N VAL A 158 15.92 -9.21 3.66
CA VAL A 158 14.47 -9.33 3.56
C VAL A 158 13.99 -10.55 4.35
N TYR A 159 13.16 -10.34 5.35
CA TYR A 159 12.51 -11.38 6.12
C TYR A 159 11.21 -11.81 5.45
N MET A 160 11.01 -13.12 5.32
CA MET A 160 9.82 -13.69 4.69
C MET A 160 9.42 -14.98 5.38
N GLY A 161 8.16 -15.15 5.72
CA GLY A 161 7.66 -16.38 6.36
C GLY A 161 7.95 -17.62 5.50
N GLU A 162 8.35 -18.74 6.12
CA GLU A 162 8.68 -19.97 5.38
C GLU A 162 7.52 -20.47 4.51
N THR A 163 6.29 -20.26 4.95
CA THR A 163 5.08 -20.58 4.18
C THR A 163 4.99 -19.73 2.92
N ASP A 164 5.29 -18.43 3.04
CA ASP A 164 5.27 -17.49 1.94
C ASP A 164 6.44 -17.70 0.97
N VAL A 165 7.62 -18.05 1.47
CA VAL A 165 8.79 -18.43 0.65
C VAL A 165 8.42 -19.56 -0.33
N LYS A 166 7.68 -20.57 0.16
CA LYS A 166 7.24 -21.70 -0.67
C LYS A 166 6.18 -21.29 -1.69
N ARG A 167 5.21 -20.46 -1.27
CA ARG A 167 4.11 -20.00 -2.14
C ARG A 167 4.59 -19.03 -3.24
N GLN A 168 5.63 -18.25 -2.97
CA GLN A 168 6.08 -17.11 -3.79
C GLN A 168 7.56 -17.23 -4.19
N HIS A 169 8.02 -18.45 -4.46
CA HIS A 169 9.45 -18.75 -4.71
C HIS A 169 10.06 -17.89 -5.83
N LEU A 170 9.29 -17.56 -6.88
CA LEU A 170 9.76 -16.71 -7.98
C LEU A 170 10.18 -15.30 -7.50
N ASN A 171 9.46 -14.72 -6.55
CA ASN A 171 9.84 -13.45 -5.96
C ASN A 171 11.06 -13.58 -5.07
N VAL A 172 11.24 -14.72 -4.39
CA VAL A 172 12.46 -15.03 -3.62
C VAL A 172 13.69 -15.05 -4.54
N GLU A 173 13.60 -15.73 -5.68
CA GLU A 173 14.71 -15.77 -6.64
C GLU A 173 15.02 -14.40 -7.25
N LYS A 174 14.00 -13.58 -7.52
CA LYS A 174 14.22 -12.17 -7.94
C LYS A 174 14.99 -11.37 -6.89
N MET A 175 14.62 -11.47 -5.61
CA MET A 175 15.31 -10.77 -4.53
C MET A 175 16.79 -11.20 -4.41
N LYS A 176 17.05 -12.51 -4.52
CA LYS A 176 18.42 -13.04 -4.51
C LYS A 176 19.23 -12.54 -5.73
N MET A 177 18.64 -12.56 -6.94
CA MET A 177 19.29 -12.01 -8.14
C MET A 177 19.65 -10.53 -8.00
N LEU A 178 18.84 -9.77 -7.26
CA LEU A 178 19.06 -8.35 -6.95
C LEU A 178 20.11 -8.15 -5.84
N GLY A 179 20.68 -9.22 -5.30
CA GLY A 179 21.74 -9.17 -4.28
C GLY A 179 21.21 -9.07 -2.84
N ALA A 180 19.90 -9.18 -2.62
CA ALA A 180 19.35 -9.17 -1.27
C ALA A 180 19.52 -10.53 -0.58
N THR A 181 19.79 -10.51 0.73
CA THR A 181 19.72 -11.69 1.59
C THR A 181 18.27 -11.94 1.98
N VAL A 182 17.72 -13.09 1.57
CA VAL A 182 16.35 -13.49 1.97
C VAL A 182 16.44 -14.48 3.12
N VAL A 183 15.84 -14.12 4.26
CA VAL A 183 15.84 -14.93 5.49
C VAL A 183 14.46 -15.54 5.69
N PRO A 184 14.31 -16.89 5.54
CA PRO A 184 13.06 -17.57 5.85
C PRO A 184 12.80 -17.56 7.36
N VAL A 185 11.61 -17.10 7.76
CA VAL A 185 11.17 -17.08 9.16
C VAL A 185 10.40 -18.35 9.48
N THR A 186 10.92 -19.12 10.43
CA THR A 186 10.37 -20.43 10.84
C THR A 186 9.62 -20.39 12.16
N SER A 187 9.61 -19.26 12.85
CA SER A 187 8.85 -19.02 14.09
C SER A 187 7.39 -18.69 13.81
N GLY A 188 6.52 -18.87 14.80
CA GLY A 188 5.09 -18.56 14.71
C GLY A 188 4.37 -19.33 13.61
N ASN A 189 3.47 -18.67 12.92
CA ASN A 189 2.71 -19.23 11.79
C ASN A 189 3.46 -19.17 10.45
N LYS A 190 4.70 -18.65 10.49
CA LYS A 190 5.60 -18.58 9.33
C LYS A 190 5.03 -17.74 8.16
N THR A 191 4.33 -16.67 8.50
CA THR A 191 3.67 -15.74 7.57
C THR A 191 4.19 -14.31 7.71
N LEU A 192 3.56 -13.35 7.03
CA LEU A 192 3.96 -11.94 7.03
C LEU A 192 4.09 -11.33 8.44
N LYS A 193 3.19 -11.67 9.39
CA LYS A 193 3.25 -11.16 10.76
C LYS A 193 4.57 -11.54 11.43
N ASP A 194 5.00 -12.80 11.26
CA ASP A 194 6.23 -13.30 11.88
C ASP A 194 7.47 -12.75 11.17
N ALA A 195 7.40 -12.55 9.85
CA ALA A 195 8.43 -11.86 9.10
C ALA A 195 8.64 -10.41 9.60
N THR A 196 7.55 -9.70 9.90
CA THR A 196 7.59 -8.36 10.50
C THR A 196 8.23 -8.39 11.88
N ASN A 197 7.90 -9.37 12.71
CA ASN A 197 8.52 -9.54 14.03
C ASN A 197 10.03 -9.72 13.93
N GLU A 198 10.51 -10.55 12.99
CA GLU A 198 11.96 -10.79 12.81
C GLU A 198 12.66 -9.56 12.24
N ALA A 199 12.05 -8.84 11.30
CA ALA A 199 12.59 -7.59 10.80
C ALA A 199 12.74 -6.53 11.91
N ILE A 200 11.76 -6.43 12.82
CA ILE A 200 11.85 -5.55 13.99
C ILE A 200 12.94 -6.01 14.96
N ARG A 201 13.10 -7.32 15.19
CA ARG A 201 14.19 -7.85 16.04
C ARG A 201 15.57 -7.54 15.48
N ASP A 202 15.75 -7.72 14.18
CA ASP A 202 16.99 -7.34 13.49
C ASP A 202 17.25 -5.83 13.63
N TRP A 203 16.22 -5.00 13.43
CA TRP A 203 16.34 -3.56 13.62
C TRP A 203 16.70 -3.18 15.05
N CYS A 204 16.16 -3.87 16.08
CA CYS A 204 16.59 -3.69 17.47
C CYS A 204 18.07 -4.01 17.70
N CYS A 205 18.64 -4.95 16.94
CA CYS A 205 20.06 -5.30 17.05
C CYS A 205 20.98 -4.28 16.36
N HIS A 206 20.47 -3.48 15.42
CA HIS A 206 21.24 -2.56 14.59
C HIS A 206 20.53 -1.20 14.44
N PRO A 207 20.19 -0.50 15.54
CA PRO A 207 19.34 0.70 15.46
C PRO A 207 20.05 1.92 14.86
N GLU A 208 21.38 1.96 14.89
CA GLU A 208 22.16 3.14 14.49
C GLU A 208 22.35 3.20 12.97
N ASP A 209 22.68 2.09 12.33
CA ASP A 209 23.08 2.01 10.93
C ASP A 209 21.99 1.49 9.98
N THR A 210 20.92 0.92 10.54
CA THR A 210 19.87 0.24 9.77
C THR A 210 18.62 1.09 9.66
N HIS A 211 18.06 1.17 8.46
CA HIS A 211 16.69 1.65 8.25
C HIS A 211 15.77 0.48 7.91
N TYR A 212 14.66 0.39 8.65
CA TYR A 212 13.60 -0.58 8.37
C TYR A 212 12.67 0.01 7.32
N VAL A 213 12.67 -0.54 6.12
CA VAL A 213 11.76 -0.16 5.03
C VAL A 213 10.45 -0.89 5.18
N ILE A 214 9.45 -0.24 5.77
CA ILE A 214 8.11 -0.83 5.96
C ILE A 214 7.30 -0.77 4.67
N GLY A 215 6.68 -1.91 4.31
CA GLY A 215 5.96 -2.08 3.06
C GLY A 215 4.55 -1.51 3.03
N SER A 216 4.02 -0.99 4.13
CA SER A 216 2.64 -0.52 4.22
C SER A 216 2.48 0.66 5.17
N THR A 217 1.25 1.19 5.31
CA THR A 217 0.90 2.29 6.23
C THR A 217 0.65 1.76 7.65
N VAL A 218 1.51 0.85 8.11
CA VAL A 218 1.53 0.25 9.44
C VAL A 218 2.83 0.62 10.15
N GLY A 219 3.01 0.16 11.37
CA GLY A 219 4.22 0.44 12.13
C GLY A 219 4.12 1.71 12.98
N PRO A 220 5.15 2.03 13.76
CA PRO A 220 5.17 3.19 14.62
C PRO A 220 5.19 4.49 13.81
N HIS A 221 4.61 5.56 14.34
CA HIS A 221 4.81 6.89 13.73
C HIS A 221 6.32 7.20 13.66
N PRO A 222 6.85 7.70 12.50
CA PRO A 222 6.12 8.33 11.41
C PRO A 222 5.80 7.42 10.21
N TYR A 223 6.06 6.11 10.26
CA TYR A 223 5.92 5.21 9.10
C TYR A 223 4.55 5.30 8.41
N PRO A 224 3.39 5.30 9.09
CA PRO A 224 2.11 5.38 8.39
C PRO A 224 1.96 6.65 7.55
N ASP A 225 2.39 7.81 8.07
CA ASP A 225 2.32 9.08 7.34
C ASP A 225 3.37 9.15 6.22
N MET A 226 4.59 8.74 6.51
CA MET A 226 5.68 8.72 5.53
C MET A 226 5.32 7.85 4.32
N VAL A 227 4.83 6.64 4.54
CA VAL A 227 4.40 5.74 3.46
C VAL A 227 3.21 6.32 2.69
N ALA A 228 2.23 6.91 3.38
CA ALA A 228 1.09 7.55 2.74
C ALA A 228 1.52 8.70 1.82
N ARG A 229 2.44 9.55 2.27
CA ARG A 229 3.02 10.66 1.48
C ARG A 229 3.79 10.15 0.26
N LEU A 230 4.65 9.16 0.42
CA LEU A 230 5.41 8.57 -0.69
C LEU A 230 4.49 7.86 -1.72
N GLN A 231 3.38 7.30 -1.28
CA GLN A 231 2.38 6.71 -2.18
C GLN A 231 1.41 7.74 -2.79
N SER A 232 1.32 8.95 -2.25
CA SER A 232 0.36 9.98 -2.69
C SER A 232 0.53 10.42 -4.15
N VAL A 233 1.65 10.10 -4.77
CA VAL A 233 1.87 10.26 -6.21
C VAL A 233 0.75 9.59 -7.03
N ILE A 234 0.14 8.51 -6.55
CA ILE A 234 -0.97 7.81 -7.21
C ILE A 234 -2.17 8.75 -7.33
N SER A 235 -2.64 9.31 -6.22
CA SER A 235 -3.80 10.22 -6.23
C SER A 235 -3.51 11.56 -6.89
N ALA A 236 -2.28 12.07 -6.80
CA ALA A 236 -1.87 13.28 -7.51
C ALA A 236 -1.97 13.09 -9.04
N GLU A 237 -1.51 11.93 -9.53
CA GLU A 237 -1.65 11.58 -10.94
C GLU A 237 -3.10 11.32 -11.35
N ILE A 238 -3.92 10.67 -10.50
CA ILE A 238 -5.35 10.49 -10.78
C ILE A 238 -6.02 11.84 -11.00
N LYS A 239 -5.85 12.82 -10.10
CA LYS A 239 -6.44 14.17 -10.25
C LYS A 239 -6.10 14.81 -11.58
N TYR A 240 -4.83 14.79 -11.92
CA TYR A 240 -4.32 15.40 -13.15
C TYR A 240 -4.79 14.65 -14.40
N GLN A 241 -4.65 13.33 -14.44
CA GLN A 241 -5.02 12.52 -15.61
C GLN A 241 -6.54 12.52 -15.83
N LEU A 242 -7.33 12.45 -14.75
CA LEU A 242 -8.78 12.49 -14.83
C LEU A 242 -9.26 13.85 -15.39
N ALA A 243 -8.65 14.95 -14.95
CA ALA A 243 -8.96 16.28 -15.49
C ALA A 243 -8.64 16.37 -16.99
N GLN A 244 -7.56 15.73 -17.46
CA GLN A 244 -7.25 15.68 -18.89
C GLN A 244 -8.25 14.84 -19.70
N HIS A 245 -8.74 13.73 -19.14
CA HIS A 245 -9.65 12.83 -19.83
C HIS A 245 -11.10 13.31 -19.81
N THR A 246 -11.54 13.94 -18.72
CA THR A 246 -12.96 14.21 -18.47
C THR A 246 -13.30 15.68 -18.19
N GLY A 247 -12.30 16.53 -18.01
CA GLY A 247 -12.47 17.90 -17.52
C GLY A 247 -12.72 18.01 -16.00
N LYS A 248 -12.86 16.89 -15.28
CA LYS A 248 -13.08 16.84 -13.83
C LYS A 248 -11.86 16.25 -13.13
N SER A 249 -11.40 16.83 -12.03
CA SER A 249 -10.30 16.28 -11.20
C SER A 249 -10.77 15.27 -10.17
N ASN A 250 -12.04 15.33 -9.78
CA ASN A 250 -12.64 14.49 -8.75
C ASN A 250 -13.59 13.47 -9.38
N PRO A 251 -13.40 12.15 -9.10
CA PRO A 251 -14.37 11.14 -9.44
C PRO A 251 -15.50 11.09 -8.40
N ASP A 252 -16.60 10.43 -8.73
CA ASP A 252 -17.67 10.17 -7.76
C ASP A 252 -17.25 9.04 -6.78
N TYR A 253 -16.45 8.06 -7.28
CA TYR A 253 -15.97 6.94 -6.47
C TYR A 253 -14.47 6.71 -6.67
N LEU A 254 -13.75 6.54 -5.56
CA LEU A 254 -12.41 5.99 -5.50
C LEU A 254 -12.46 4.61 -4.85
N ILE A 255 -12.06 3.58 -5.60
CA ILE A 255 -12.08 2.19 -5.13
C ILE A 255 -10.66 1.65 -5.04
N SER A 256 -10.31 1.13 -3.87
CA SER A 256 -9.01 0.51 -3.64
C SER A 256 -9.12 -0.65 -2.65
N ARG A 257 -8.21 -1.61 -2.76
CA ARG A 257 -8.11 -2.67 -1.76
C ARG A 257 -7.33 -2.19 -0.54
N VAL A 258 -7.66 -2.70 0.63
CA VAL A 258 -6.96 -2.45 1.88
C VAL A 258 -6.55 -3.77 2.55
N GLY A 259 -5.27 -3.88 2.88
CA GLY A 259 -4.70 -4.80 3.85
C GLY A 259 -4.02 -3.91 4.89
N GLY A 260 -2.69 -3.84 4.94
CA GLY A 260 -2.00 -2.81 5.74
C GLY A 260 -2.25 -1.37 5.27
N GLY A 261 -2.65 -1.13 3.99
CA GLY A 261 -3.24 0.12 3.53
C GLY A 261 -2.43 0.99 2.55
N SER A 262 -1.19 0.61 2.14
CA SER A 262 -0.35 1.49 1.30
C SER A 262 -0.97 1.86 -0.05
N ASN A 263 -1.61 0.89 -0.73
CA ASN A 263 -2.32 1.15 -1.97
C ASN A 263 -3.50 2.09 -1.76
N ALA A 264 -4.31 1.83 -0.73
CA ALA A 264 -5.47 2.66 -0.40
C ALA A 264 -5.03 4.09 -0.05
N ALA A 265 -4.02 4.24 0.81
CA ALA A 265 -3.45 5.56 1.14
C ALA A 265 -3.03 6.33 -0.11
N GLY A 266 -2.25 5.70 -1.01
CA GLY A 266 -1.82 6.34 -2.25
C GLY A 266 -2.97 6.78 -3.13
N THR A 267 -4.01 5.95 -3.24
CA THR A 267 -5.19 6.24 -4.06
C THR A 267 -6.01 7.41 -3.53
N ILE A 268 -6.15 7.53 -2.20
CA ILE A 268 -7.08 8.47 -1.58
C ILE A 268 -6.44 9.73 -0.99
N TYR A 269 -5.10 9.77 -0.80
CA TYR A 269 -4.41 10.80 -0.03
C TYR A 269 -4.80 12.23 -0.38
N ASN A 270 -4.80 12.57 -1.68
CA ASN A 270 -5.15 13.91 -2.15
C ASN A 270 -6.66 14.16 -2.28
N TYR A 271 -7.50 13.21 -1.85
CA TYR A 271 -8.96 13.27 -1.86
C TYR A 271 -9.57 13.17 -0.45
N LEU A 272 -8.74 13.12 0.58
CA LEU A 272 -9.23 12.91 1.96
C LEU A 272 -10.24 13.97 2.39
N ASP A 273 -10.01 15.23 2.04
CA ASP A 273 -10.86 16.36 2.39
C ASP A 273 -11.91 16.70 1.30
N ASP A 274 -11.91 15.99 0.16
CA ASP A 274 -12.91 16.14 -0.91
C ASP A 274 -14.15 15.30 -0.57
N GLU A 275 -15.07 15.83 0.25
CA GLU A 275 -16.20 15.09 0.83
C GLU A 275 -17.19 14.56 -0.22
N ASP A 276 -17.26 15.16 -1.41
CA ASP A 276 -18.07 14.68 -2.54
C ASP A 276 -17.55 13.39 -3.16
N VAL A 277 -16.28 13.04 -2.93
CA VAL A 277 -15.66 11.81 -3.43
C VAL A 277 -15.94 10.68 -2.46
N LYS A 278 -16.66 9.65 -2.90
CA LYS A 278 -16.93 8.44 -2.11
C LYS A 278 -15.72 7.52 -2.13
N ILE A 279 -15.18 7.22 -0.96
CA ILE A 279 -14.02 6.33 -0.78
C ILE A 279 -14.51 4.94 -0.42
N ILE A 280 -14.14 3.93 -1.23
CA ILE A 280 -14.45 2.52 -1.01
C ILE A 280 -13.16 1.75 -0.74
N LEU A 281 -13.11 1.08 0.40
CA LEU A 281 -12.01 0.22 0.82
C LEU A 281 -12.46 -1.24 0.81
N ALA A 282 -11.88 -2.05 -0.09
CA ALA A 282 -12.18 -3.47 -0.18
C ALA A 282 -11.20 -4.28 0.69
N GLU A 283 -11.71 -4.99 1.68
CA GLU A 283 -10.95 -5.90 2.55
C GLU A 283 -11.06 -7.35 2.08
N ALA A 284 -10.07 -8.18 2.46
CA ALA A 284 -10.11 -9.60 2.21
C ALA A 284 -10.97 -10.33 3.25
N GLY A 285 -12.19 -10.70 2.86
CA GLY A 285 -13.12 -11.47 3.67
C GLY A 285 -12.80 -12.97 3.75
N GLY A 286 -11.80 -13.45 3.00
CA GLY A 286 -11.40 -14.86 3.01
C GLY A 286 -12.54 -15.80 2.63
N LYS A 287 -12.86 -16.74 3.50
CA LYS A 287 -14.00 -17.65 3.32
C LYS A 287 -15.35 -17.07 3.81
N GLY A 288 -15.34 -15.84 4.29
CA GLY A 288 -16.50 -15.14 4.85
C GLY A 288 -16.16 -14.49 6.20
N ILE A 289 -16.73 -13.30 6.45
CA ILE A 289 -16.50 -12.56 7.70
C ILE A 289 -17.14 -13.22 8.94
N ASP A 290 -18.04 -14.14 8.74
CA ASP A 290 -18.70 -14.98 9.75
C ASP A 290 -17.90 -16.27 10.07
N THR A 291 -16.75 -16.44 9.43
CA THR A 291 -15.86 -17.58 9.64
C THR A 291 -14.57 -17.15 10.37
N HIS A 292 -13.80 -18.14 10.87
CA HIS A 292 -12.45 -17.90 11.40
C HIS A 292 -11.39 -17.68 10.30
N TYR A 293 -11.77 -17.79 9.03
CA TYR A 293 -10.88 -17.68 7.87
C TYR A 293 -11.11 -16.36 7.14
N SER A 294 -10.71 -15.26 7.75
CA SER A 294 -10.85 -13.91 7.21
C SER A 294 -9.66 -13.02 7.57
N ALA A 295 -9.36 -12.06 6.72
CA ALA A 295 -8.38 -11.00 6.95
C ALA A 295 -9.04 -9.59 6.91
N ALA A 296 -10.36 -9.51 7.05
CA ALA A 296 -11.12 -8.26 7.06
C ALA A 296 -10.93 -7.53 8.40
N THR A 297 -9.79 -6.87 8.55
CA THR A 297 -9.35 -6.29 9.83
C THR A 297 -10.20 -5.10 10.27
N ILE A 298 -10.71 -4.27 9.35
CA ILE A 298 -11.57 -3.13 9.74
C ILE A 298 -12.94 -3.64 10.19
N ALA A 299 -13.47 -4.68 9.52
CA ALA A 299 -14.76 -5.24 9.85
C ALA A 299 -14.76 -6.05 11.16
N LEU A 300 -13.70 -6.81 11.43
CA LEU A 300 -13.64 -7.80 12.53
C LEU A 300 -12.68 -7.42 13.65
N GLY A 301 -11.74 -6.51 13.40
CA GLY A 301 -10.69 -6.17 14.34
C GLY A 301 -11.19 -5.35 15.54
N ARG A 302 -10.45 -5.48 16.62
CA ARG A 302 -10.61 -4.67 17.85
C ARG A 302 -9.41 -3.75 18.01
N PRO A 303 -9.54 -2.61 18.73
CA PRO A 303 -8.40 -1.75 19.02
C PRO A 303 -7.29 -2.49 19.76
N GLY A 304 -6.06 -2.36 19.30
CA GLY A 304 -4.90 -3.00 19.89
C GLY A 304 -3.59 -2.47 19.33
N VAL A 305 -2.47 -2.81 19.95
CA VAL A 305 -1.13 -2.46 19.45
C VAL A 305 -0.56 -3.63 18.69
N LEU A 306 -0.14 -3.38 17.45
CA LEU A 306 0.56 -4.36 16.63
C LEU A 306 1.72 -3.67 15.90
N HIS A 307 2.92 -4.26 15.98
CA HIS A 307 4.14 -3.77 15.30
C HIS A 307 4.40 -2.27 15.51
N GLY A 308 4.13 -1.77 16.72
CA GLY A 308 4.44 -0.40 17.11
C GLY A 308 3.34 0.64 16.83
N SER A 309 2.17 0.25 16.36
CA SER A 309 1.04 1.15 16.11
C SER A 309 -0.23 0.70 16.83
N TYR A 310 -0.97 1.63 17.44
CA TYR A 310 -2.32 1.38 17.94
C TYR A 310 -3.31 1.51 16.80
N SER A 311 -4.00 0.43 16.47
CA SER A 311 -4.93 0.38 15.35
C SER A 311 -6.00 -0.71 15.58
N LEU A 312 -6.68 -1.13 14.51
CA LEU A 312 -7.54 -2.32 14.55
C LEU A 312 -6.70 -3.57 14.26
N VAL A 313 -6.93 -4.61 15.06
CA VAL A 313 -6.19 -5.89 14.99
C VAL A 313 -7.19 -7.04 15.12
N ILE A 314 -7.04 -8.07 14.28
CA ILE A 314 -7.83 -9.30 14.42
C ILE A 314 -7.28 -10.07 15.62
N GLN A 315 -8.09 -10.21 16.65
CA GLN A 315 -7.70 -10.83 17.91
C GLN A 315 -8.88 -11.57 18.56
N ASN A 316 -8.58 -12.58 19.36
CA ASN A 316 -9.57 -13.32 20.12
C ASN A 316 -10.03 -12.54 21.36
N GLU A 317 -10.84 -13.18 22.23
CA GLU A 317 -11.39 -12.56 23.45
C GLU A 317 -10.31 -12.21 24.47
N ASP A 318 -9.20 -12.97 24.50
CA ASP A 318 -8.06 -12.76 25.38
C ASP A 318 -7.07 -11.71 24.84
N GLY A 319 -7.37 -11.06 23.70
CA GLY A 319 -6.51 -10.07 23.07
C GLY A 319 -5.33 -10.65 22.29
N GLN A 320 -5.29 -11.98 22.10
CA GLN A 320 -4.26 -12.62 21.27
C GLN A 320 -4.56 -12.44 19.79
N VAL A 321 -3.52 -12.05 19.02
CA VAL A 321 -3.64 -11.91 17.57
C VAL A 321 -3.97 -13.27 16.97
N THR A 322 -5.10 -13.34 16.26
CA THR A 322 -5.50 -14.54 15.52
C THR A 322 -4.91 -14.51 14.12
N GLU A 323 -4.73 -15.71 13.56
CA GLU A 323 -4.20 -15.85 12.20
C GLU A 323 -5.21 -15.33 11.18
N PRO A 324 -4.84 -14.33 10.36
CA PRO A 324 -5.67 -13.91 9.26
C PRO A 324 -5.65 -14.94 8.14
N TYR A 325 -6.65 -14.92 7.28
CA TYR A 325 -6.70 -15.80 6.12
C TYR A 325 -7.20 -15.06 4.88
N SER A 326 -6.47 -15.22 3.78
CA SER A 326 -6.87 -14.79 2.45
C SER A 326 -6.20 -15.66 1.39
N VAL A 327 -6.85 -15.87 0.25
CA VAL A 327 -6.22 -16.43 -0.95
C VAL A 327 -5.06 -15.56 -1.44
N SER A 328 -5.06 -14.30 -1.08
CA SER A 328 -4.02 -13.33 -1.40
C SER A 328 -3.02 -13.17 -0.27
N ALA A 329 -1.78 -13.66 -0.46
CA ALA A 329 -0.70 -13.52 0.52
C ALA A 329 -0.35 -12.06 0.87
N GLY A 330 -0.65 -11.11 -0.01
CA GLY A 330 -0.42 -9.68 0.25
C GLY A 330 -1.51 -9.00 1.07
N LEU A 331 -2.61 -9.72 1.39
CA LEU A 331 -3.69 -9.26 2.28
C LEU A 331 -3.78 -10.07 3.57
N ASP A 332 -2.91 -11.05 3.73
CA ASP A 332 -2.85 -11.97 4.87
C ASP A 332 -2.08 -11.31 6.03
N TYR A 333 -2.66 -10.27 6.62
CA TYR A 333 -2.09 -9.48 7.71
C TYR A 333 -3.17 -9.11 8.73
N PRO A 334 -2.95 -9.33 10.04
CA PRO A 334 -3.99 -9.19 11.06
C PRO A 334 -4.20 -7.74 11.54
N GLY A 335 -3.63 -6.76 10.89
CA GLY A 335 -3.72 -5.35 11.26
C GLY A 335 -4.02 -4.45 10.07
N VAL A 336 -4.38 -3.20 10.34
CA VAL A 336 -4.61 -2.17 9.32
C VAL A 336 -3.94 -0.86 9.73
N GLY A 337 -3.56 -0.04 8.76
CA GLY A 337 -2.98 1.28 9.01
C GLY A 337 -3.91 2.19 9.81
N PRO A 338 -3.37 2.96 10.78
CA PRO A 338 -4.17 3.81 11.68
C PRO A 338 -5.01 4.85 10.92
N MET A 339 -4.54 5.35 9.79
CA MET A 339 -5.32 6.23 8.92
C MET A 339 -6.61 5.57 8.45
N HIS A 340 -6.55 4.33 7.96
CA HIS A 340 -7.71 3.59 7.45
C HIS A 340 -8.68 3.20 8.56
N ALA A 341 -8.16 2.82 9.72
CA ALA A 341 -8.97 2.56 10.92
C ALA A 341 -9.77 3.82 11.31
N ASN A 342 -9.12 4.99 11.27
CA ASN A 342 -9.80 6.26 11.56
C ASN A 342 -10.83 6.62 10.49
N LEU A 343 -10.49 6.51 9.20
CA LEU A 343 -11.41 6.84 8.10
C LEU A 343 -12.69 5.99 8.14
N ALA A 344 -12.58 4.71 8.47
CA ALA A 344 -13.72 3.83 8.68
C ALA A 344 -14.53 4.23 9.92
N LYS A 345 -13.86 4.51 11.05
CA LYS A 345 -14.51 4.93 12.30
C LYS A 345 -15.34 6.21 12.14
N VAL A 346 -14.78 7.20 11.45
CA VAL A 346 -15.48 8.48 11.21
C VAL A 346 -16.39 8.45 9.98
N ARG A 347 -16.54 7.29 9.34
CA ARG A 347 -17.36 7.07 8.14
C ARG A 347 -16.97 7.93 6.93
N ARG A 348 -15.69 8.32 6.85
CA ARG A 348 -15.15 8.97 5.64
C ARG A 348 -14.94 7.96 4.51
N ALA A 349 -14.66 6.71 4.85
CA ALA A 349 -14.56 5.61 3.91
C ALA A 349 -15.61 4.54 4.22
N GLN A 350 -16.24 4.00 3.17
CA GLN A 350 -17.04 2.79 3.23
C GLN A 350 -16.14 1.58 3.07
N VAL A 351 -16.31 0.58 3.92
CA VAL A 351 -15.54 -0.67 3.91
C VAL A 351 -16.43 -1.81 3.41
N ILE A 352 -15.89 -2.62 2.48
CA ILE A 352 -16.59 -3.75 1.90
C ILE A 352 -15.69 -4.98 2.02
N ALA A 353 -16.13 -5.99 2.74
CA ALA A 353 -15.45 -7.28 2.79
C ALA A 353 -15.79 -8.11 1.53
N ILE A 354 -14.74 -8.63 0.90
CA ILE A 354 -14.80 -9.41 -0.34
C ILE A 354 -14.23 -10.80 -0.05
N ASN A 355 -15.00 -11.84 -0.31
CA ASN A 355 -14.52 -13.21 -0.14
C ASN A 355 -13.62 -13.68 -1.30
N ASP A 356 -12.91 -14.79 -1.10
CA ASP A 356 -11.95 -15.32 -2.06
C ASP A 356 -12.59 -15.63 -3.42
N ASP A 357 -13.80 -16.22 -3.43
CA ASP A 357 -14.52 -16.55 -4.67
C ASP A 357 -14.94 -15.30 -5.45
N GLU A 358 -15.39 -14.26 -4.76
CA GLU A 358 -15.73 -12.96 -5.37
C GLU A 358 -14.49 -12.33 -6.01
N ALA A 359 -13.36 -12.35 -5.30
CA ALA A 359 -12.10 -11.80 -5.80
C ALA A 359 -11.60 -12.57 -7.03
N LEU A 360 -11.65 -13.91 -7.01
CA LEU A 360 -11.22 -14.75 -8.13
C LEU A 360 -12.13 -14.56 -9.36
N LYS A 361 -13.44 -14.48 -9.18
CA LYS A 361 -14.40 -14.19 -10.27
C LYS A 361 -14.14 -12.80 -10.88
N ALA A 362 -13.86 -11.80 -10.07
CA ALA A 362 -13.53 -10.46 -10.54
C ALA A 362 -12.22 -10.42 -11.32
N ALA A 363 -11.20 -11.19 -10.88
CA ALA A 363 -9.96 -11.35 -11.64
C ALA A 363 -10.21 -11.96 -13.01
N GLN A 364 -11.00 -13.03 -13.08
CA GLN A 364 -11.35 -13.68 -14.34
C GLN A 364 -12.12 -12.73 -15.27
N LEU A 365 -13.07 -11.98 -14.71
CA LEU A 365 -13.84 -11.00 -15.46
C LEU A 365 -12.90 -9.97 -16.11
N LEU A 366 -12.06 -9.29 -15.31
CA LEU A 366 -11.12 -8.28 -15.85
C LEU A 366 -10.21 -8.87 -16.91
N THR A 367 -9.69 -10.07 -16.68
CA THR A 367 -8.82 -10.76 -17.62
C THR A 367 -9.52 -10.99 -18.98
N ARG A 368 -10.78 -11.42 -18.96
CA ARG A 368 -11.51 -11.76 -20.17
C ARG A 368 -12.07 -10.56 -20.94
N ILE A 369 -12.42 -9.48 -20.22
CA ILE A 369 -13.06 -8.33 -20.88
C ILE A 369 -12.09 -7.19 -21.19
N GLU A 370 -11.02 -7.00 -20.38
CA GLU A 370 -10.05 -5.93 -20.61
C GLU A 370 -8.64 -6.46 -20.95
N GLY A 371 -8.42 -7.78 -20.93
CA GLY A 371 -7.11 -8.37 -21.21
C GLY A 371 -6.05 -8.06 -20.15
N ILE A 372 -6.47 -7.79 -18.91
CA ILE A 372 -5.60 -7.43 -17.79
C ILE A 372 -5.67 -8.53 -16.74
N ILE A 373 -4.54 -9.19 -16.45
CA ILE A 373 -4.43 -10.17 -15.37
C ILE A 373 -4.00 -9.43 -14.10
N PRO A 374 -4.92 -9.12 -13.17
CA PRO A 374 -4.60 -8.40 -11.95
C PRO A 374 -3.92 -9.30 -10.92
N ALA A 375 -3.17 -8.72 -9.99
CA ALA A 375 -2.81 -9.43 -8.76
C ALA A 375 -4.08 -9.76 -7.95
N LEU A 376 -4.04 -10.85 -7.18
CA LEU A 376 -5.15 -11.26 -6.29
C LEU A 376 -5.56 -10.14 -5.34
N GLU A 377 -4.60 -9.35 -4.86
CA GLU A 377 -4.87 -8.16 -4.07
C GLU A 377 -5.77 -7.17 -4.81
N SER A 378 -5.48 -6.88 -6.07
CA SER A 378 -6.26 -5.93 -6.89
C SER A 378 -7.66 -6.44 -7.19
N SER A 379 -7.81 -7.76 -7.24
CA SER A 379 -9.08 -8.43 -7.53
C SER A 379 -10.14 -8.16 -6.47
N HIS A 380 -9.75 -7.94 -5.20
CA HIS A 380 -10.66 -7.53 -4.15
C HIS A 380 -11.28 -6.16 -4.43
N ALA A 381 -10.49 -5.19 -4.90
CA ALA A 381 -11.02 -3.89 -5.32
C ALA A 381 -12.00 -4.01 -6.50
N LEU A 382 -11.68 -4.87 -7.48
CA LEU A 382 -12.54 -5.14 -8.62
C LEU A 382 -13.87 -5.78 -8.23
N ALA A 383 -13.84 -6.73 -7.28
CA ALA A 383 -15.05 -7.39 -6.79
C ALA A 383 -15.99 -6.44 -6.05
N ALA A 384 -15.47 -5.35 -5.48
CA ALA A 384 -16.31 -4.33 -4.85
C ALA A 384 -17.26 -3.64 -5.85
N LEU A 385 -16.96 -3.65 -7.16
CA LEU A 385 -17.85 -3.11 -8.19
C LEU A 385 -19.22 -3.82 -8.20
N GLU A 386 -19.28 -5.11 -7.87
CA GLU A 386 -20.53 -5.88 -7.81
C GLU A 386 -21.39 -5.56 -6.56
N LYS A 387 -20.85 -4.80 -5.60
CA LYS A 387 -21.53 -4.44 -4.34
C LYS A 387 -22.06 -2.99 -4.33
N ILE A 388 -21.92 -2.29 -5.43
CA ILE A 388 -22.25 -0.86 -5.53
C ILE A 388 -23.23 -0.66 -6.67
N ASP A 389 -24.35 -0.01 -6.38
CA ASP A 389 -25.31 0.43 -7.39
C ASP A 389 -24.88 1.76 -7.97
N PHE A 390 -24.26 1.73 -9.15
CA PHE A 390 -23.79 2.92 -9.85
C PHE A 390 -24.90 3.59 -10.65
N LYS A 391 -24.85 4.92 -10.72
CA LYS A 391 -25.65 5.70 -11.67
C LYS A 391 -24.92 5.81 -13.00
N LYS A 392 -25.67 6.04 -14.08
CA LYS A 392 -25.15 6.13 -15.45
C LYS A 392 -24.03 7.17 -15.60
N ASP A 393 -24.12 8.28 -14.87
CA ASP A 393 -23.17 9.39 -14.97
C ASP A 393 -22.07 9.34 -13.90
N ASP A 394 -22.04 8.29 -13.06
CA ASP A 394 -21.00 8.13 -12.05
C ASP A 394 -19.63 7.89 -12.71
N LEU A 395 -18.64 8.60 -12.21
CA LEU A 395 -17.26 8.51 -12.61
C LEU A 395 -16.47 7.75 -11.54
N VAL A 396 -15.98 6.58 -11.88
CA VAL A 396 -15.32 5.65 -10.97
C VAL A 396 -13.85 5.53 -11.32
N VAL A 397 -12.97 5.66 -10.33
CA VAL A 397 -11.55 5.33 -10.47
C VAL A 397 -11.22 4.18 -9.52
N LEU A 398 -10.67 3.11 -10.08
CA LEU A 398 -10.22 1.92 -9.34
C LEU A 398 -8.72 1.72 -9.56
N THR A 399 -7.97 1.48 -8.47
CA THR A 399 -6.53 1.24 -8.57
C THR A 399 -6.22 -0.25 -8.71
N VAL A 400 -5.66 -0.63 -9.88
CA VAL A 400 -5.05 -1.94 -10.12
C VAL A 400 -3.64 -1.90 -9.54
N SER A 401 -3.50 -2.33 -8.30
CA SER A 401 -2.30 -2.11 -7.46
C SER A 401 -1.10 -2.97 -7.83
N GLY A 402 -1.30 -4.04 -8.60
CA GLY A 402 -0.25 -4.94 -9.06
C GLY A 402 -0.74 -5.94 -10.09
N ARG A 403 0.20 -6.57 -10.81
CA ARG A 403 -0.08 -7.58 -11.85
C ARG A 403 -0.08 -8.99 -11.29
N GLY A 404 -0.78 -9.89 -11.98
CA GLY A 404 -1.08 -11.25 -11.54
C GLY A 404 -0.03 -12.32 -11.84
N ASP A 405 1.14 -11.97 -12.41
CA ASP A 405 2.17 -12.95 -12.79
C ASP A 405 2.57 -13.87 -11.63
N LYS A 406 2.63 -13.33 -10.42
CA LYS A 406 2.94 -14.08 -9.19
C LYS A 406 1.82 -15.02 -8.72
N ASP A 407 0.60 -14.83 -9.22
CA ASP A 407 -0.61 -15.52 -8.75
C ASP A 407 -1.09 -16.58 -9.73
N MET A 408 -0.34 -16.83 -10.81
CA MET A 408 -0.75 -17.76 -11.88
C MET A 408 -1.02 -19.17 -11.39
N ASP A 409 -0.27 -19.66 -10.41
CA ASP A 409 -0.51 -21.01 -9.82
C ASP A 409 -1.89 -21.10 -9.15
N THR A 410 -2.33 -20.02 -8.49
CA THR A 410 -3.65 -19.93 -7.88
C THR A 410 -4.73 -19.83 -8.95
N TYR A 411 -4.53 -18.97 -9.95
CA TYR A 411 -5.47 -18.82 -11.05
C TYR A 411 -5.66 -20.10 -11.86
N MET A 412 -4.57 -20.82 -12.16
CA MET A 412 -4.65 -22.10 -12.87
C MET A 412 -5.38 -23.19 -12.08
N LYS A 413 -5.31 -23.17 -10.75
CA LYS A 413 -6.08 -24.11 -9.92
C LYS A 413 -7.57 -23.79 -9.92
N TYR A 414 -7.92 -22.50 -9.92
CA TYR A 414 -9.31 -22.05 -9.83
C TYR A 414 -10.04 -22.08 -11.18
N PHE A 415 -9.36 -21.78 -12.28
CA PHE A 415 -9.96 -21.64 -13.62
C PHE A 415 -9.86 -22.91 -14.48
N LYS A 416 -9.64 -24.08 -13.85
CA LYS A 416 -9.68 -25.38 -14.51
C LYS A 416 -11.05 -25.76 -14.99
#